data_761885a7313a7e5a10942712988ad04b
#
_entry.id   761885a7313a7e5a10942712988ad04b
#
_cell.length_a   1.000
_cell.length_b   1.000
_cell.length_c   1.000
_cell.angle_alpha   90.00
_cell.angle_beta   90.00
_cell.angle_gamma   90.00
#
_symmetry.space_group_name_H-M   'P 1'
#
loop_
_entity.id
_entity.type
_entity.pdbx_description
1 polymer ?
#
loop_
_entity_poly.entity_id
_entity_poly.type
_entity_poly.pdbx_seq_one_letter_code
_entity_poly.pdbx_strand_id
1 'polypeptide(L)'
;MPIVVTSNASATKASHNLSRANDSLRKSLERLSSGKRINSSGDDAGGMAVAYKLDSRAKRTSAILQNTQNALSYLQVQDGAMESIGKIASRMSELRVMAQDVTKNSSDIENYSKEFIELQSQLKQVKEQKFNGISLFAKNGDTLSNDGTTGTGTYTPSNSQGVSYDIFQRTLYTSPTGQVADGSISLNVINLEFVLSIGTLSGVGNGTNVDLGGLGNTASTGGVNIGADGFITSITHVSVGQFTDVIEKIADMRAENGAEQNRLLQTIDLLQTNMTNIEAAFGRIMDTDMALESTRFARHNVLVQASAAMTA
;
A
#
# COMPACT_ATOMS: atom_id res chain seq x y z
N MET A 1 -14.07 -17.93 79.18
CA MET A 1 -14.94 -17.93 78.02
C MET A 1 -15.83 -19.12 78.06
N PRO A 2 -17.14 -19.02 77.91
CA PRO A 2 -17.97 -20.22 77.90
C PRO A 2 -17.65 -21.02 76.63
N ILE A 3 -17.36 -22.30 76.80
CA ILE A 3 -17.17 -23.25 75.70
C ILE A 3 -18.56 -23.60 75.17
N VAL A 4 -18.93 -22.97 74.02
CA VAL A 4 -20.21 -23.22 73.35
C VAL A 4 -19.97 -24.27 72.28
N VAL A 5 -20.49 -25.46 72.44
CA VAL A 5 -20.30 -26.64 71.58
C VAL A 5 -21.10 -26.48 70.23
N THR A 6 -22.19 -25.74 70.25
CA THR A 6 -23.08 -25.56 69.04
C THR A 6 -22.76 -24.40 68.12
N SER A 7 -21.93 -23.42 68.53
CA SER A 7 -21.52 -22.28 67.70
C SER A 7 -20.07 -21.90 67.97
N ASN A 8 -19.16 -22.55 67.27
CA ASN A 8 -17.71 -22.21 67.37
C ASN A 8 -17.32 -21.09 66.37
N ALA A 9 -17.37 -19.84 66.84
CA ALA A 9 -17.05 -18.68 66.08
C ALA A 9 -15.59 -18.72 65.55
N SER A 10 -14.67 -19.37 66.24
CA SER A 10 -13.28 -19.54 65.83
C SER A 10 -13.16 -20.53 64.69
N ALA A 11 -13.87 -21.64 64.69
CA ALA A 11 -13.90 -22.62 63.58
C ALA A 11 -14.54 -22.03 62.34
N THR A 12 -15.63 -21.23 62.48
CA THR A 12 -16.27 -20.54 61.36
C THR A 12 -15.31 -19.51 60.73
N LYS A 13 -14.55 -18.76 61.54
CA LYS A 13 -13.52 -17.85 61.05
C LYS A 13 -12.39 -18.58 60.32
N ALA A 14 -11.92 -19.72 60.86
CA ALA A 14 -10.87 -20.53 60.25
C ALA A 14 -11.34 -21.11 58.91
N SER A 15 -12.55 -21.65 58.83
CA SER A 15 -13.15 -22.13 57.58
C SER A 15 -13.28 -21.01 56.51
N HIS A 16 -13.73 -19.82 56.93
CA HIS A 16 -13.80 -18.67 56.00
C HIS A 16 -12.42 -18.23 55.53
N ASN A 17 -11.39 -18.24 56.38
CA ASN A 17 -10.01 -17.92 55.99
C ASN A 17 -9.44 -18.98 55.05
N LEU A 18 -9.72 -20.27 55.27
CA LEU A 18 -9.34 -21.35 54.35
C LEU A 18 -9.98 -21.17 52.98
N SER A 19 -11.29 -20.88 52.93
CA SER A 19 -11.94 -20.58 51.63
C SER A 19 -11.28 -19.44 50.87
N ARG A 20 -11.03 -18.31 51.55
CA ARG A 20 -10.35 -17.14 50.93
C ARG A 20 -8.93 -17.45 50.48
N ALA A 21 -8.19 -18.25 51.21
CA ALA A 21 -6.85 -18.67 50.86
C ALA A 21 -6.86 -19.57 49.62
N ASN A 22 -7.81 -20.52 49.54
CA ASN A 22 -8.03 -21.37 48.37
C ASN A 22 -8.40 -20.54 47.11
N ASP A 23 -9.31 -19.55 47.22
CA ASP A 23 -9.71 -18.70 46.13
C ASP A 23 -8.52 -17.87 45.63
N SER A 24 -7.69 -17.34 46.55
CA SER A 24 -6.47 -16.60 46.18
C SER A 24 -5.42 -17.51 45.52
N LEU A 25 -5.27 -18.76 45.97
CA LEU A 25 -4.38 -19.74 45.36
C LEU A 25 -4.82 -20.08 43.94
N ARG A 26 -6.11 -20.36 43.75
CA ARG A 26 -6.69 -20.63 42.41
C ARG A 26 -6.44 -19.45 41.44
N LYS A 27 -6.65 -18.24 41.91
CA LYS A 27 -6.43 -17.02 41.11
C LYS A 27 -4.97 -16.84 40.72
N SER A 28 -4.01 -17.08 41.64
CA SER A 28 -2.59 -17.05 41.34
C SER A 28 -2.19 -18.16 40.35
N LEU A 29 -2.77 -19.35 40.49
CA LEU A 29 -2.52 -20.47 39.57
C LEU A 29 -3.05 -20.17 38.16
N GLU A 30 -4.23 -19.57 38.06
CA GLU A 30 -4.82 -19.15 36.79
C GLU A 30 -3.95 -18.10 36.08
N ARG A 31 -3.42 -17.11 36.82
CA ARG A 31 -2.50 -16.08 36.29
C ARG A 31 -1.16 -16.65 35.84
N LEU A 32 -0.59 -17.59 36.62
CA LEU A 32 0.64 -18.27 36.26
C LEU A 32 0.47 -19.16 35.02
N SER A 33 -0.67 -19.85 34.92
CA SER A 33 -0.98 -20.73 33.80
C SER A 33 -1.25 -19.96 32.51
N SER A 34 -1.95 -18.81 32.58
CA SER A 34 -2.31 -17.99 31.41
C SER A 34 -1.21 -16.97 31.03
N GLY A 35 -0.29 -16.66 31.96
CA GLY A 35 0.65 -15.56 31.82
C GLY A 35 0.00 -14.17 31.88
N LYS A 36 -1.32 -14.09 32.13
CA LYS A 36 -2.10 -12.85 32.14
C LYS A 36 -2.52 -12.45 33.54
N ARG A 37 -2.39 -11.17 33.86
CA ARG A 37 -2.84 -10.56 35.13
C ARG A 37 -4.36 -10.49 35.20
N ILE A 38 -5.01 -10.20 34.07
CA ILE A 38 -6.47 -10.04 33.94
C ILE A 38 -6.98 -11.21 33.08
N ASN A 39 -7.63 -12.19 33.72
CA ASN A 39 -8.21 -13.35 33.05
C ASN A 39 -9.74 -13.23 32.88
N SER A 40 -10.39 -12.50 33.77
CA SER A 40 -11.83 -12.27 33.75
C SER A 40 -12.17 -10.78 33.89
N SER A 41 -13.34 -10.40 33.43
CA SER A 41 -13.84 -9.01 33.57
C SER A 41 -14.03 -8.63 35.06
N GLY A 42 -14.17 -9.61 35.95
CA GLY A 42 -14.25 -9.41 37.39
C GLY A 42 -12.92 -9.03 38.04
N ASP A 43 -11.77 -9.24 37.35
CA ASP A 43 -10.45 -8.89 37.88
C ASP A 43 -10.16 -7.39 37.74
N ASP A 44 -10.43 -6.84 36.58
CA ASP A 44 -10.28 -5.44 36.26
C ASP A 44 -11.08 -5.13 34.96
N ALA A 45 -12.32 -4.67 35.14
CA ALA A 45 -13.20 -4.35 33.99
C ALA A 45 -12.67 -3.18 33.15
N GLY A 46 -12.05 -2.18 33.80
CA GLY A 46 -11.49 -1.02 33.13
C GLY A 46 -10.26 -1.38 32.31
N GLY A 47 -9.31 -2.09 32.92
CA GLY A 47 -8.10 -2.58 32.25
C GLY A 47 -8.43 -3.50 31.09
N MET A 48 -9.39 -4.42 31.27
CA MET A 48 -9.85 -5.32 30.21
C MET A 48 -10.47 -4.58 29.03
N ALA A 49 -11.30 -3.56 29.27
CA ALA A 49 -11.90 -2.75 28.21
C ALA A 49 -10.84 -1.99 27.40
N VAL A 50 -9.82 -1.45 28.05
CA VAL A 50 -8.69 -0.78 27.36
C VAL A 50 -7.86 -1.80 26.57
N ALA A 51 -7.58 -2.97 27.17
CA ALA A 51 -6.84 -4.05 26.52
C ALA A 51 -7.52 -4.52 25.22
N TYR A 52 -8.84 -4.74 25.25
CA TYR A 52 -9.59 -5.11 24.04
C TYR A 52 -9.53 -4.03 22.93
N LYS A 53 -9.57 -2.75 23.31
CA LYS A 53 -9.40 -1.65 22.35
C LYS A 53 -8.01 -1.64 21.73
N LEU A 54 -6.97 -1.88 22.54
CA LEU A 54 -5.58 -1.94 22.07
C LEU A 54 -5.35 -3.15 21.17
N ASP A 55 -5.83 -4.34 21.54
CA ASP A 55 -5.75 -5.56 20.70
C ASP A 55 -6.44 -5.36 19.35
N SER A 56 -7.67 -4.83 19.37
CA SER A 56 -8.40 -4.51 18.15
C SER A 56 -7.66 -3.48 17.28
N ARG A 57 -7.01 -2.49 17.90
CA ARG A 57 -6.20 -1.50 17.18
C ARG A 57 -4.93 -2.13 16.62
N ALA A 58 -4.24 -2.98 17.36
CA ALA A 58 -3.05 -3.71 16.91
C ALA A 58 -3.35 -4.56 15.67
N LYS A 59 -4.45 -5.34 15.71
CA LYS A 59 -4.90 -6.15 14.57
C LYS A 59 -5.19 -5.33 13.32
N ARG A 60 -5.87 -4.18 13.46
CA ARG A 60 -6.11 -3.27 12.34
C ARG A 60 -4.83 -2.64 11.83
N THR A 61 -3.91 -2.23 12.70
CA THR A 61 -2.60 -1.69 12.29
C THR A 61 -1.78 -2.73 11.54
N SER A 62 -1.81 -4.01 11.97
CA SER A 62 -1.17 -5.11 11.25
C SER A 62 -1.74 -5.31 9.84
N ALA A 63 -3.07 -5.25 9.69
CA ALA A 63 -3.70 -5.33 8.37
C ALA A 63 -3.33 -4.15 7.46
N ILE A 64 -3.27 -2.93 8.02
CA ILE A 64 -2.83 -1.74 7.28
C ILE A 64 -1.37 -1.88 6.85
N LEU A 65 -0.50 -2.43 7.71
CA LEU A 65 0.89 -2.70 7.36
C LEU A 65 0.99 -3.61 6.14
N GLN A 66 0.23 -4.69 6.11
CA GLN A 66 0.16 -5.60 4.96
C GLN A 66 -0.35 -4.89 3.69
N ASN A 67 -1.40 -4.08 3.82
CA ASN A 67 -1.92 -3.29 2.70
C ASN A 67 -0.87 -2.30 2.17
N THR A 68 -0.10 -1.67 3.05
CA THR A 68 0.96 -0.73 2.67
C THR A 68 2.11 -1.46 1.95
N GLN A 69 2.47 -2.68 2.39
CA GLN A 69 3.46 -3.53 1.71
C GLN A 69 2.97 -3.97 0.32
N ASN A 70 1.68 -4.30 0.18
CA ASN A 70 1.09 -4.62 -1.12
C ASN A 70 1.09 -3.40 -2.05
N ALA A 71 0.81 -2.22 -1.52
CA ALA A 71 0.87 -0.96 -2.27
C ALA A 71 2.30 -0.64 -2.73
N LEU A 72 3.30 -0.88 -1.88
CA LEU A 72 4.72 -0.75 -2.25
C LEU A 72 5.07 -1.71 -3.40
N SER A 73 4.63 -2.96 -3.33
CA SER A 73 4.85 -3.93 -4.41
C SER A 73 4.17 -3.51 -5.72
N TYR A 74 2.98 -2.92 -5.65
CA TYR A 74 2.29 -2.34 -6.81
C TYR A 74 3.13 -1.24 -7.47
N LEU A 75 3.68 -0.28 -6.70
CA LEU A 75 4.53 0.80 -7.22
C LEU A 75 5.85 0.27 -7.80
N GLN A 76 6.45 -0.76 -7.21
CA GLN A 76 7.66 -1.40 -7.74
C GLN A 76 7.42 -2.06 -9.10
N VAL A 77 6.29 -2.76 -9.27
CA VAL A 77 5.92 -3.34 -10.57
C VAL A 77 5.64 -2.25 -11.60
N GLN A 78 5.00 -1.16 -11.18
CA GLN A 78 4.75 0.00 -12.03
C GLN A 78 6.06 0.66 -12.49
N ASP A 79 7.06 0.83 -11.60
CA ASP A 79 8.37 1.37 -11.95
C ASP A 79 9.13 0.46 -12.93
N GLY A 80 9.09 -0.87 -12.73
CA GLY A 80 9.69 -1.83 -13.66
C GLY A 80 9.06 -1.79 -15.06
N ALA A 81 7.75 -1.58 -15.15
CA ALA A 81 7.06 -1.38 -16.41
C ALA A 81 7.47 -0.05 -17.07
N MET A 82 7.59 1.04 -16.29
CA MET A 82 8.09 2.33 -16.78
C MET A 82 9.54 2.26 -17.30
N GLU A 83 10.39 1.48 -16.65
CA GLU A 83 11.75 1.24 -17.16
C GLU A 83 11.71 0.55 -18.53
N SER A 84 10.83 -0.43 -18.71
CA SER A 84 10.65 -1.10 -20.00
C SER A 84 10.14 -0.13 -21.08
N ILE A 85 9.20 0.75 -20.74
CA ILE A 85 8.72 1.80 -21.63
C ILE A 85 9.87 2.75 -22.04
N GLY A 86 10.71 3.14 -21.08
CA GLY A 86 11.87 3.99 -21.34
C GLY A 86 12.87 3.35 -22.31
N LYS A 87 13.14 2.07 -22.17
CA LYS A 87 14.00 1.30 -23.10
C LYS A 87 13.40 1.27 -24.52
N ILE A 88 12.10 1.03 -24.63
CA ILE A 88 11.40 1.02 -25.92
C ILE A 88 11.45 2.42 -26.57
N ALA A 89 11.18 3.49 -25.81
CA ALA A 89 11.23 4.86 -26.31
C ALA A 89 12.64 5.26 -26.76
N SER A 90 13.68 4.85 -26.03
CA SER A 90 15.08 5.05 -26.42
C SER A 90 15.39 4.33 -27.73
N ARG A 91 14.94 3.08 -27.91
CA ARG A 91 15.13 2.32 -29.16
C ARG A 91 14.41 2.99 -30.33
N MET A 92 13.19 3.48 -30.12
CA MET A 92 12.46 4.25 -31.12
C MET A 92 13.22 5.52 -31.55
N SER A 93 13.83 6.22 -30.58
CA SER A 93 14.66 7.40 -30.85
C SER A 93 15.90 7.05 -31.68
N GLU A 94 16.58 5.92 -31.37
CA GLU A 94 17.71 5.42 -32.18
C GLU A 94 17.30 5.13 -33.63
N LEU A 95 16.19 4.43 -33.82
CA LEU A 95 15.65 4.13 -35.16
C LEU A 95 15.36 5.42 -35.94
N ARG A 96 14.87 6.44 -35.23
CA ARG A 96 14.61 7.76 -35.86
C ARG A 96 15.88 8.43 -36.33
N VAL A 97 16.94 8.39 -35.53
CA VAL A 97 18.26 8.93 -35.91
C VAL A 97 18.82 8.15 -37.10
N MET A 98 18.74 6.82 -37.10
CA MET A 98 19.19 6.00 -38.24
C MET A 98 18.39 6.26 -39.51
N ALA A 99 17.09 6.58 -39.41
CA ALA A 99 16.25 6.94 -40.55
C ALA A 99 16.54 8.31 -41.11
N GLN A 100 17.31 9.18 -40.42
CA GLN A 100 17.75 10.50 -40.89
C GLN A 100 19.04 10.44 -41.71
N ASP A 101 19.70 9.32 -41.75
CA ASP A 101 20.96 9.18 -42.49
C ASP A 101 20.73 9.34 -44.01
N VAL A 102 21.48 10.26 -44.62
CA VAL A 102 21.40 10.59 -46.04
C VAL A 102 21.82 9.41 -46.95
N THR A 103 22.44 8.38 -46.40
CA THR A 103 22.86 7.19 -47.17
C THR A 103 21.74 6.15 -47.27
N LYS A 104 20.61 6.35 -46.58
CA LYS A 104 19.49 5.40 -46.56
C LYS A 104 18.50 5.68 -47.69
N ASN A 105 18.04 4.62 -48.30
CA ASN A 105 17.01 4.68 -49.32
C ASN A 105 15.59 4.52 -48.71
N SER A 106 14.56 4.74 -49.52
CA SER A 106 13.15 4.65 -49.04
C SER A 106 12.78 3.27 -48.48
N SER A 107 13.38 2.20 -49.04
CA SER A 107 13.14 0.82 -48.54
C SER A 107 13.76 0.58 -47.18
N ASP A 108 14.93 1.16 -46.90
CA ASP A 108 15.57 1.08 -45.59
C ASP A 108 14.74 1.81 -44.55
N ILE A 109 14.22 2.99 -44.85
CA ILE A 109 13.35 3.78 -43.98
C ILE A 109 12.03 3.04 -43.72
N GLU A 110 11.49 2.34 -44.71
CA GLU A 110 10.31 1.49 -44.55
C GLU A 110 10.57 0.34 -43.57
N ASN A 111 11.74 -0.30 -43.62
CA ASN A 111 12.12 -1.35 -42.70
C ASN A 111 12.24 -0.82 -41.26
N TYR A 112 12.84 0.35 -41.06
CA TYR A 112 12.85 0.99 -39.73
C TYR A 112 11.44 1.34 -39.25
N SER A 113 10.55 1.75 -40.16
CA SER A 113 9.16 2.03 -39.79
C SER A 113 8.39 0.77 -39.37
N LYS A 114 8.68 -0.38 -39.95
CA LYS A 114 8.11 -1.68 -39.49
C LYS A 114 8.53 -2.02 -38.07
N GLU A 115 9.85 -1.92 -37.76
CA GLU A 115 10.33 -2.11 -36.38
C GLU A 115 9.67 -1.12 -35.40
N PHE A 116 9.52 0.14 -35.82
CA PHE A 116 8.87 1.19 -35.05
C PHE A 116 7.39 0.86 -34.74
N ILE A 117 6.63 0.31 -35.70
CA ILE A 117 5.23 -0.10 -35.48
C ILE A 117 5.15 -1.27 -34.46
N GLU A 118 6.06 -2.23 -34.54
CA GLU A 118 6.10 -3.32 -33.57
C GLU A 118 6.42 -2.84 -32.16
N LEU A 119 7.32 -1.86 -32.02
CA LEU A 119 7.61 -1.21 -30.74
C LEU A 119 6.40 -0.43 -30.20
N GLN A 120 5.61 0.22 -31.05
CA GLN A 120 4.34 0.86 -30.66
C GLN A 120 3.33 -0.20 -30.14
N SER A 121 3.22 -1.33 -30.83
CA SER A 121 2.39 -2.44 -30.39
C SER A 121 2.81 -2.95 -29.00
N GLN A 122 4.11 -3.04 -28.75
CA GLN A 122 4.64 -3.42 -27.44
C GLN A 122 4.30 -2.38 -26.35
N LEU A 123 4.40 -1.08 -26.65
CA LEU A 123 3.95 -0.02 -25.71
C LEU A 123 2.47 -0.15 -25.38
N LYS A 124 1.62 -0.43 -26.36
CA LYS A 124 0.19 -0.66 -26.15
C LYS A 124 -0.08 -1.86 -25.24
N GLN A 125 0.70 -2.94 -25.38
CA GLN A 125 0.59 -4.12 -24.50
C GLN A 125 1.00 -3.82 -23.05
N VAL A 126 1.98 -2.93 -22.83
CA VAL A 126 2.38 -2.54 -21.48
C VAL A 126 1.23 -1.86 -20.73
N LYS A 127 0.41 -1.07 -21.41
CA LYS A 127 -0.80 -0.44 -20.80
C LYS A 127 -1.77 -1.46 -20.23
N GLU A 128 -1.87 -2.62 -20.85
CA GLU A 128 -2.80 -3.68 -20.40
C GLU A 128 -2.27 -4.48 -19.20
N GLN A 129 -1.03 -4.20 -18.73
CA GLN A 129 -0.47 -4.88 -17.57
C GLN A 129 -1.26 -4.56 -16.30
N LYS A 130 -1.47 -5.59 -15.48
CA LYS A 130 -2.24 -5.52 -14.24
C LYS A 130 -1.47 -6.17 -13.09
N PHE A 131 -1.61 -5.58 -11.92
CA PHE A 131 -1.17 -6.17 -10.66
C PHE A 131 -2.41 -6.70 -9.92
N ASN A 132 -2.50 -8.00 -9.72
CA ASN A 132 -3.66 -8.64 -9.06
C ASN A 132 -5.03 -8.19 -9.65
N GLY A 133 -5.12 -8.08 -10.99
CA GLY A 133 -6.33 -7.62 -11.68
C GLY A 133 -6.56 -6.11 -11.70
N ILE A 134 -5.70 -5.34 -11.02
CA ILE A 134 -5.76 -3.88 -10.96
C ILE A 134 -4.82 -3.30 -12.00
N SER A 135 -5.29 -2.37 -12.83
CA SER A 135 -4.50 -1.71 -13.87
C SER A 135 -3.36 -0.89 -13.26
N LEU A 136 -2.16 -1.03 -13.82
CA LEU A 136 -0.98 -0.24 -13.44
C LEU A 136 -1.01 1.15 -14.08
N PHE A 137 -1.62 1.24 -15.24
CA PHE A 137 -1.68 2.45 -16.07
C PHE A 137 -3.11 2.81 -16.44
N ALA A 138 -3.33 4.08 -16.72
CA ALA A 138 -4.58 4.62 -17.22
C ALA A 138 -4.36 5.34 -18.57
N LYS A 139 -5.45 5.68 -19.22
CA LYS A 139 -5.49 6.63 -20.34
C LYS A 139 -6.59 7.66 -20.09
N ASN A 140 -6.62 8.74 -20.83
CA ASN A 140 -7.67 9.74 -20.71
C ASN A 140 -9.05 9.12 -20.93
N GLY A 141 -10.00 9.47 -20.05
CA GLY A 141 -11.37 8.95 -20.09
C GLY A 141 -11.55 7.53 -19.50
N ASP A 142 -10.50 6.89 -18.97
CA ASP A 142 -10.66 5.62 -18.25
C ASP A 142 -11.40 5.86 -16.93
N THR A 143 -12.32 4.97 -16.59
CA THR A 143 -12.93 4.91 -15.25
C THR A 143 -12.27 3.78 -14.47
N LEU A 144 -11.47 4.14 -13.46
CA LEU A 144 -10.83 3.15 -12.59
C LEU A 144 -11.84 2.63 -11.56
N SER A 145 -11.88 1.32 -11.36
CA SER A 145 -12.92 0.63 -10.57
C SER A 145 -12.90 0.91 -9.06
N ASN A 146 -11.94 1.64 -8.52
CA ASN A 146 -11.85 1.94 -7.08
C ASN A 146 -11.40 3.37 -6.75
N ASP A 147 -11.13 4.18 -7.75
CA ASP A 147 -10.90 5.61 -7.59
C ASP A 147 -11.12 6.32 -8.93
N GLY A 148 -11.62 7.52 -8.88
CA GLY A 148 -11.97 8.26 -10.09
C GLY A 148 -10.83 9.17 -10.55
N THR A 149 -11.09 9.86 -11.65
CA THR A 149 -10.32 11.03 -12.06
C THR A 149 -10.36 12.06 -10.94
N THR A 150 -9.20 12.38 -10.37
CA THR A 150 -9.09 13.36 -9.26
C THR A 150 -8.87 14.78 -9.76
N GLY A 151 -8.60 14.95 -11.04
CA GLY A 151 -8.36 16.25 -11.65
C GLY A 151 -7.89 16.13 -13.10
N THR A 152 -7.71 17.29 -13.72
CA THR A 152 -7.14 17.42 -15.07
C THR A 152 -5.87 18.25 -14.96
N GLY A 153 -4.75 17.70 -15.41
CA GLY A 153 -3.48 18.40 -15.52
C GLY A 153 -3.29 18.97 -16.93
N THR A 154 -2.43 19.96 -17.05
CA THR A 154 -2.00 20.50 -18.36
C THR A 154 -0.48 20.55 -18.38
N TYR A 155 0.12 19.86 -19.30
CA TYR A 155 1.55 19.88 -19.55
C TYR A 155 1.82 20.67 -20.84
N THR A 156 2.69 21.64 -20.76
CA THR A 156 3.08 22.45 -21.93
C THR A 156 4.57 22.23 -22.21
N PRO A 157 4.93 21.34 -23.14
CA PRO A 157 6.31 21.16 -23.55
C PRO A 157 6.86 22.42 -24.25
N SER A 158 8.17 22.62 -24.20
CA SER A 158 8.84 23.83 -24.69
C SER A 158 8.55 24.19 -26.14
N ASN A 159 8.12 23.23 -26.97
CA ASN A 159 7.92 23.39 -28.41
C ASN A 159 6.53 22.97 -28.92
N SER A 160 5.55 22.72 -28.05
CA SER A 160 4.25 22.18 -28.46
C SER A 160 3.10 22.83 -27.72
N GLN A 161 1.86 22.68 -28.24
CA GLN A 161 0.64 23.04 -27.50
C GLN A 161 0.49 22.19 -26.26
N GLY A 162 -0.05 22.77 -25.16
CA GLY A 162 -0.27 22.08 -23.92
C GLY A 162 -1.13 20.83 -24.09
N VAL A 163 -0.68 19.74 -23.49
CA VAL A 163 -1.42 18.48 -23.44
C VAL A 163 -2.24 18.45 -22.17
N SER A 164 -3.56 18.36 -22.29
CA SER A 164 -4.45 18.13 -21.17
C SER A 164 -4.56 16.63 -20.88
N TYR A 165 -4.46 16.23 -19.62
CA TYR A 165 -4.53 14.83 -19.23
C TYR A 165 -5.29 14.64 -17.91
N ASP A 166 -5.90 13.47 -17.75
CA ASP A 166 -6.61 13.10 -16.55
C ASP A 166 -5.62 12.56 -15.51
N ILE A 167 -5.77 13.02 -14.27
CA ILE A 167 -4.99 12.56 -13.12
C ILE A 167 -5.81 11.49 -12.40
N PHE A 168 -5.21 10.33 -12.21
CA PHE A 168 -5.82 9.19 -11.54
C PHE A 168 -5.05 8.88 -10.26
N GLN A 169 -5.78 8.66 -9.17
CA GLN A 169 -5.17 8.32 -7.88
C GLN A 169 -5.93 7.18 -7.22
N ARG A 170 -5.23 6.39 -6.41
CA ARG A 170 -5.80 5.36 -5.54
C ARG A 170 -5.53 5.72 -4.09
N THR A 171 -6.55 5.71 -3.28
CA THR A 171 -6.44 6.06 -1.86
C THR A 171 -6.09 4.83 -1.04
N LEU A 172 -4.93 4.86 -0.38
CA LEU A 172 -4.52 3.88 0.60
C LEU A 172 -4.80 4.43 2.00
N TYR A 173 -5.62 3.73 2.79
CA TYR A 173 -5.89 4.11 4.17
C TYR A 173 -4.76 3.64 5.08
N THR A 174 -4.14 4.58 5.80
CA THR A 174 -3.03 4.32 6.73
C THR A 174 -3.43 4.45 8.20
N SER A 175 -4.66 4.91 8.45
CA SER A 175 -5.21 4.99 9.80
C SER A 175 -6.07 3.78 10.15
N PRO A 176 -5.97 3.26 11.39
CA PRO A 176 -6.82 2.16 11.87
C PRO A 176 -8.30 2.53 12.02
N THR A 177 -8.68 3.79 11.83
CA THR A 177 -10.08 4.25 11.78
C THR A 177 -10.73 3.99 10.42
N GLY A 178 -9.95 3.83 9.33
CA GLY A 178 -10.44 3.64 7.98
C GLY A 178 -11.03 4.89 7.34
N GLN A 179 -10.78 6.07 7.92
CA GLN A 179 -11.23 7.34 7.36
C GLN A 179 -10.09 8.11 6.70
N VAL A 180 -10.38 8.76 5.57
CA VAL A 180 -9.42 9.58 4.81
C VAL A 180 -8.86 10.71 5.66
N ALA A 181 -9.72 11.34 6.47
CA ALA A 181 -9.37 12.49 7.32
C ALA A 181 -8.32 12.14 8.40
N ASP A 182 -8.28 10.88 8.86
CA ASP A 182 -7.39 10.45 9.93
C ASP A 182 -6.03 9.93 9.43
N GLY A 183 -5.88 9.76 8.13
CA GLY A 183 -4.65 9.36 7.47
C GLY A 183 -4.90 8.49 6.24
N SER A 184 -4.49 9.02 5.11
CA SER A 184 -4.49 8.32 3.83
C SER A 184 -3.29 8.74 2.99
N ILE A 185 -2.89 7.87 2.08
CA ILE A 185 -1.88 8.15 1.06
C ILE A 185 -2.54 7.95 -0.29
N SER A 186 -2.49 8.95 -1.13
CA SER A 186 -2.86 8.82 -2.54
C SER A 186 -1.67 8.23 -3.30
N LEU A 187 -1.91 7.18 -4.08
CA LEU A 187 -0.98 6.55 -5.00
C LEU A 187 -1.34 7.00 -6.41
N ASN A 188 -0.39 7.51 -7.15
CA ASN A 188 -0.61 7.95 -8.53
C ASN A 188 -0.73 6.73 -9.46
N VAL A 189 -1.77 6.72 -10.29
CA VAL A 189 -1.90 5.78 -11.42
C VAL A 189 -1.45 6.52 -12.67
N ILE A 190 -0.31 6.12 -13.21
CA ILE A 190 0.33 6.83 -14.30
C ILE A 190 -0.55 6.82 -15.55
N ASN A 191 -0.88 8.01 -16.05
CA ASN A 191 -1.59 8.16 -17.32
C ASN A 191 -0.61 7.95 -18.48
N LEU A 192 -0.65 6.75 -19.06
CA LEU A 192 0.31 6.35 -20.10
C LEU A 192 0.10 7.11 -21.41
N GLU A 193 -1.14 7.50 -21.73
CA GLU A 193 -1.42 8.35 -22.91
C GLU A 193 -0.72 9.71 -22.79
N PHE A 194 -0.74 10.31 -21.59
CA PHE A 194 0.01 11.53 -21.31
C PHE A 194 1.52 11.33 -21.44
N VAL A 195 2.05 10.28 -20.82
CA VAL A 195 3.50 10.00 -20.81
C VAL A 195 4.03 9.81 -22.23
N LEU A 196 3.29 9.06 -23.07
CA LEU A 196 3.67 8.77 -24.44
C LEU A 196 3.25 9.86 -25.44
N SER A 197 2.57 10.92 -24.99
CA SER A 197 2.12 11.99 -25.88
C SER A 197 3.29 12.74 -26.50
N ILE A 198 3.20 12.97 -27.81
CA ILE A 198 4.20 13.69 -28.61
C ILE A 198 3.65 15.01 -29.16
N GLY A 199 2.48 15.44 -28.71
CA GLY A 199 1.78 16.62 -29.22
C GLY A 199 1.17 16.41 -30.60
N THR A 200 1.08 17.47 -31.40
CA THR A 200 0.54 17.39 -32.74
C THR A 200 1.62 16.94 -33.72
N LEU A 201 1.31 15.93 -34.54
CA LEU A 201 2.17 15.59 -35.70
C LEU A 201 2.03 16.63 -36.83
N SER A 202 3.10 16.81 -37.55
CA SER A 202 3.06 17.62 -38.80
C SER A 202 2.09 16.98 -39.79
N GLY A 203 1.00 17.68 -40.11
CA GLY A 203 -0.02 17.22 -41.07
C GLY A 203 -1.27 16.58 -40.46
N VAL A 204 -1.38 16.46 -39.12
CA VAL A 204 -2.62 16.07 -38.42
C VAL A 204 -3.37 17.34 -38.00
N GLY A 205 -4.69 17.35 -38.26
CA GLY A 205 -5.54 18.50 -37.97
C GLY A 205 -5.52 18.95 -36.50
N ASN A 206 -5.77 20.24 -36.35
CA ASN A 206 -5.69 20.98 -35.09
C ASN A 206 -6.41 20.30 -33.93
N GLY A 207 -5.69 19.95 -32.85
CA GLY A 207 -6.28 19.63 -31.54
C GLY A 207 -6.30 18.17 -31.10
N THR A 208 -5.72 17.23 -31.85
CA THR A 208 -5.64 15.83 -31.44
C THR A 208 -4.27 15.55 -30.78
N ASN A 209 -4.25 15.17 -29.50
CA ASN A 209 -3.07 14.66 -28.89
C ASN A 209 -2.72 13.32 -29.52
N VAL A 210 -1.49 13.19 -30.00
CA VAL A 210 -0.99 11.94 -30.57
C VAL A 210 -0.01 11.34 -29.59
N ASP A 211 -0.13 10.05 -29.33
CA ASP A 211 0.75 9.29 -28.47
C ASP A 211 1.47 8.16 -29.22
N LEU A 212 2.66 7.76 -28.73
CA LEU A 212 3.47 6.71 -29.32
C LEU A 212 2.87 5.30 -29.14
N GLY A 213 1.94 5.12 -28.22
CA GLY A 213 1.31 3.83 -27.93
C GLY A 213 0.01 3.60 -28.68
N GLY A 214 -0.47 4.57 -29.46
CA GLY A 214 -1.77 4.49 -30.15
C GLY A 214 -2.96 4.37 -29.20
N LEU A 215 -2.88 4.92 -27.99
CA LEU A 215 -3.89 4.77 -26.93
C LEU A 215 -5.07 5.72 -27.13
N GLY A 216 -4.78 6.98 -27.52
CA GLY A 216 -5.76 8.04 -27.79
C GLY A 216 -5.86 8.45 -29.26
N ASN A 217 -5.05 7.86 -30.13
CA ASN A 217 -4.97 8.24 -31.52
C ASN A 217 -6.23 7.85 -32.29
N THR A 218 -6.85 8.80 -32.98
CA THR A 218 -7.94 8.54 -33.93
C THR A 218 -7.39 8.53 -35.35
N ALA A 219 -7.88 7.63 -36.19
CA ALA A 219 -7.51 7.56 -37.60
C ALA A 219 -7.74 8.92 -38.28
N SER A 220 -6.71 9.48 -38.89
CA SER A 220 -6.79 10.78 -39.57
C SER A 220 -7.52 10.63 -40.89
N THR A 221 -8.60 11.33 -41.05
CA THR A 221 -9.29 11.57 -42.35
C THR A 221 -8.59 12.70 -43.08
N GLY A 222 -7.46 12.47 -43.75
CA GLY A 222 -6.81 13.56 -44.47
C GLY A 222 -5.33 13.39 -44.77
N GLY A 223 -4.90 12.18 -45.04
CA GLY A 223 -3.68 11.97 -45.79
C GLY A 223 -2.41 11.76 -45.03
N VAL A 224 -2.41 11.62 -43.71
CA VAL A 224 -1.16 11.26 -43.02
C VAL A 224 -1.40 10.50 -41.74
N ASN A 225 -1.01 9.23 -41.65
CA ASN A 225 0.09 8.76 -40.80
C ASN A 225 -0.32 8.07 -39.52
N ILE A 226 -1.60 7.97 -39.23
CA ILE A 226 -2.12 7.13 -38.19
C ILE A 226 -2.92 6.02 -38.86
N GLY A 227 -2.51 4.75 -38.68
CA GLY A 227 -3.24 3.59 -39.19
C GLY A 227 -4.57 3.40 -38.50
N ALA A 228 -5.39 2.52 -39.03
CA ALA A 228 -6.68 2.14 -38.40
C ALA A 228 -6.50 1.63 -36.96
N ASP A 229 -5.33 1.10 -36.62
CA ASP A 229 -4.97 0.58 -35.29
C ASP A 229 -4.52 1.67 -34.30
N GLY A 230 -4.49 2.93 -34.74
CA GLY A 230 -4.03 4.08 -33.97
C GLY A 230 -2.51 4.30 -34.00
N PHE A 231 -1.74 3.44 -34.69
CA PHE A 231 -0.28 3.56 -34.74
C PHE A 231 0.19 4.56 -35.80
N ILE A 232 1.32 5.22 -35.50
CA ILE A 232 2.01 6.09 -36.44
C ILE A 232 2.69 5.21 -37.50
N THR A 233 2.32 5.36 -38.76
CA THR A 233 2.74 4.46 -39.84
C THR A 233 4.18 4.66 -40.31
N SER A 234 4.77 5.86 -40.09
CA SER A 234 6.15 6.13 -40.48
C SER A 234 6.91 6.85 -39.38
N ILE A 235 8.11 6.38 -39.12
CA ILE A 235 9.02 6.98 -38.14
C ILE A 235 9.46 8.40 -38.50
N THR A 236 9.36 8.78 -39.78
CA THR A 236 9.75 10.11 -40.26
C THR A 236 8.87 11.24 -39.75
N HIS A 237 7.66 10.93 -39.30
CA HIS A 237 6.69 11.90 -38.79
C HIS A 237 6.97 12.34 -37.36
N VAL A 238 7.75 11.58 -36.59
CA VAL A 238 8.15 11.91 -35.24
C VAL A 238 9.57 12.52 -35.25
N SER A 239 9.76 13.64 -34.59
CA SER A 239 11.06 14.26 -34.43
C SER A 239 11.85 13.66 -33.27
N VAL A 240 13.18 13.77 -33.31
CA VAL A 240 14.04 13.34 -32.19
C VAL A 240 13.71 14.12 -30.92
N GLY A 241 13.37 15.41 -31.01
CA GLY A 241 12.96 16.24 -29.88
C GLY A 241 11.70 15.69 -29.17
N GLN A 242 10.71 15.20 -29.95
CA GLN A 242 9.51 14.58 -29.36
C GLN A 242 9.81 13.30 -28.57
N PHE A 243 10.80 12.49 -29.04
CA PHE A 243 11.25 11.35 -28.24
C PHE A 243 11.96 11.78 -26.95
N THR A 244 12.74 12.88 -27.01
CA THR A 244 13.38 13.44 -25.81
C THR A 244 12.33 13.89 -24.80
N ASP A 245 11.27 14.58 -25.24
CA ASP A 245 10.16 15.03 -24.39
C ASP A 245 9.42 13.84 -23.75
N VAL A 246 9.25 12.73 -24.47
CA VAL A 246 8.65 11.50 -23.92
C VAL A 246 9.56 10.87 -22.87
N ILE A 247 10.86 10.78 -23.13
CA ILE A 247 11.84 10.23 -22.20
C ILE A 247 11.91 11.09 -20.92
N GLU A 248 11.83 12.42 -21.04
CA GLU A 248 11.77 13.34 -19.91
C GLU A 248 10.52 13.08 -19.05
N LYS A 249 9.33 12.98 -19.68
CA LYS A 249 8.09 12.63 -18.96
C LYS A 249 8.16 11.26 -18.27
N ILE A 250 8.78 10.27 -18.91
CA ILE A 250 9.01 8.97 -18.28
C ILE A 250 9.90 9.13 -17.04
N ALA A 251 10.96 9.91 -17.12
CA ALA A 251 11.87 10.15 -16.00
C ALA A 251 11.15 10.86 -14.84
N ASP A 252 10.33 11.88 -15.15
CA ASP A 252 9.54 12.62 -14.15
C ASP A 252 8.54 11.70 -13.43
N MET A 253 7.81 10.87 -14.17
CA MET A 253 6.86 9.91 -13.59
C MET A 253 7.56 8.85 -12.73
N ARG A 254 8.75 8.40 -13.13
CA ARG A 254 9.57 7.48 -12.30
C ARG A 254 10.08 8.17 -11.05
N ALA A 255 10.46 9.42 -11.11
CA ALA A 255 10.87 10.20 -9.94
C ALA A 255 9.71 10.37 -8.95
N GLU A 256 8.50 10.66 -9.43
CA GLU A 256 7.28 10.74 -8.62
C GLU A 256 6.96 9.38 -7.97
N ASN A 257 6.97 8.30 -8.75
CA ASN A 257 6.77 6.94 -8.23
C ASN A 257 7.82 6.59 -7.15
N GLY A 258 9.09 6.95 -7.35
CA GLY A 258 10.15 6.77 -6.37
C GLY A 258 9.92 7.57 -5.08
N ALA A 259 9.40 8.78 -5.18
CA ALA A 259 9.02 9.59 -4.02
C ALA A 259 7.85 8.96 -3.24
N GLU A 260 6.85 8.43 -3.94
CA GLU A 260 5.75 7.69 -3.32
C GLU A 260 6.22 6.40 -2.62
N GLN A 261 7.12 5.62 -3.24
CA GLN A 261 7.74 4.45 -2.62
C GLN A 261 8.45 4.81 -1.31
N ASN A 262 9.26 5.88 -1.30
CA ASN A 262 9.93 6.36 -0.10
C ASN A 262 8.94 6.79 0.99
N ARG A 263 7.84 7.45 0.61
CA ARG A 263 6.77 7.82 1.54
C ARG A 263 6.09 6.59 2.15
N LEU A 264 5.86 5.54 1.36
CA LEU A 264 5.31 4.27 1.85
C LEU A 264 6.28 3.57 2.81
N LEU A 265 7.59 3.54 2.52
CA LEU A 265 8.59 2.96 3.41
C LEU A 265 8.61 3.67 4.78
N GLN A 266 8.60 5.02 4.80
CA GLN A 266 8.50 5.78 6.04
C GLN A 266 7.19 5.49 6.81
N THR A 267 6.10 5.28 6.08
CA THR A 267 4.81 4.91 6.68
C THR A 267 4.85 3.51 7.28
N ILE A 268 5.51 2.56 6.62
CA ILE A 268 5.73 1.20 7.14
C ILE A 268 6.49 1.26 8.46
N ASP A 269 7.59 2.01 8.53
CA ASP A 269 8.40 2.17 9.75
C ASP A 269 7.59 2.80 10.88
N LEU A 270 6.78 3.82 10.58
CA LEU A 270 5.88 4.45 11.55
C LEU A 270 4.83 3.46 12.07
N LEU A 271 4.21 2.68 11.18
CA LEU A 271 3.21 1.68 11.56
C LEU A 271 3.80 0.56 12.40
N GLN A 272 5.02 0.10 12.11
CA GLN A 272 5.74 -0.89 12.92
C GLN A 272 6.05 -0.35 14.31
N THR A 273 6.56 0.87 14.41
CA THR A 273 6.80 1.53 15.69
C THR A 273 5.51 1.69 16.50
N ASN A 274 4.43 2.11 15.87
CA ASN A 274 3.12 2.21 16.51
C ASN A 274 2.61 0.86 16.99
N MET A 275 2.77 -0.21 16.19
CA MET A 275 2.37 -1.56 16.55
C MET A 275 3.13 -2.05 17.78
N THR A 276 4.46 -1.88 17.82
CA THR A 276 5.29 -2.23 18.98
C THR A 276 4.86 -1.47 20.24
N ASN A 277 4.55 -0.18 20.11
CA ASN A 277 4.07 0.62 21.23
C ASN A 277 2.70 0.16 21.74
N ILE A 278 1.79 -0.23 20.83
CA ILE A 278 0.46 -0.76 21.20
C ILE A 278 0.62 -2.11 21.89
N GLU A 279 1.48 -3.00 21.40
CA GLU A 279 1.76 -4.30 22.00
C GLU A 279 2.39 -4.13 23.40
N ALA A 280 3.36 -3.23 23.55
CA ALA A 280 3.95 -2.92 24.85
C ALA A 280 2.93 -2.35 25.83
N ALA A 281 2.01 -1.49 25.37
CA ALA A 281 0.93 -0.96 26.19
C ALA A 281 -0.08 -2.06 26.59
N PHE A 282 -0.40 -2.95 25.66
CA PHE A 282 -1.25 -4.12 25.92
C PHE A 282 -0.60 -5.04 26.96
N GLY A 283 0.68 -5.38 26.81
CA GLY A 283 1.43 -6.23 27.73
C GLY A 283 1.47 -5.64 29.14
N ARG A 284 1.72 -4.34 29.29
CA ARG A 284 1.69 -3.66 30.61
C ARG A 284 0.35 -3.80 31.33
N ILE A 285 -0.76 -3.90 30.58
CA ILE A 285 -2.10 -4.05 31.18
C ILE A 285 -2.40 -5.52 31.45
N MET A 286 -2.12 -6.39 30.51
CA MET A 286 -2.60 -7.79 30.53
C MET A 286 -1.60 -8.76 31.11
N ASP A 287 -0.28 -8.57 30.95
CA ASP A 287 0.72 -9.54 31.34
C ASP A 287 0.98 -9.50 32.83
N THR A 288 1.29 -10.68 33.38
CA THR A 288 1.68 -10.82 34.78
C THR A 288 3.20 -10.90 34.93
N ASP A 289 3.73 -10.30 36.00
CA ASP A 289 5.10 -10.54 36.42
C ASP A 289 5.16 -11.95 37.06
N MET A 290 5.76 -12.90 36.32
CA MET A 290 5.84 -14.29 36.70
C MET A 290 6.64 -14.51 38.00
N ALA A 291 7.67 -13.71 38.27
CA ALA A 291 8.47 -13.81 39.46
C ALA A 291 7.68 -13.37 40.71
N LEU A 292 6.98 -12.25 40.58
CA LEU A 292 6.12 -11.74 41.66
C LEU A 292 4.92 -12.67 41.91
N GLU A 293 4.29 -13.18 40.88
CA GLU A 293 3.12 -14.06 41.01
C GLU A 293 3.51 -15.44 41.52
N SER A 294 4.69 -15.97 41.21
CA SER A 294 5.22 -17.22 41.78
C SER A 294 5.44 -17.11 43.29
N THR A 295 5.97 -15.95 43.76
CA THR A 295 6.11 -15.71 45.21
C THR A 295 4.75 -15.58 45.92
N ARG A 296 3.76 -14.98 45.26
CA ARG A 296 2.37 -14.91 45.75
C ARG A 296 1.75 -16.30 45.83
N PHE A 297 1.91 -17.10 44.79
CA PHE A 297 1.44 -18.48 44.75
C PHE A 297 2.02 -19.29 45.89
N ALA A 298 3.36 -19.25 46.10
CA ALA A 298 4.01 -19.96 47.20
C ALA A 298 3.45 -19.53 48.58
N ARG A 299 3.26 -18.23 48.79
CA ARG A 299 2.65 -17.67 50.00
C ARG A 299 1.23 -18.17 50.20
N HIS A 300 0.38 -18.17 49.17
CA HIS A 300 -1.00 -18.64 49.24
C HIS A 300 -1.05 -20.14 49.51
N ASN A 301 -0.14 -20.93 48.95
CA ASN A 301 -0.03 -22.35 49.22
C ASN A 301 0.29 -22.63 50.69
N VAL A 302 1.26 -21.91 51.28
CA VAL A 302 1.57 -22.00 52.72
C VAL A 302 0.38 -21.57 53.58
N LEU A 303 -0.36 -20.51 53.18
CA LEU A 303 -1.56 -20.06 53.89
C LEU A 303 -2.69 -21.09 53.87
N VAL A 304 -2.89 -21.78 52.75
CA VAL A 304 -3.90 -22.85 52.62
C VAL A 304 -3.53 -24.01 53.58
N GLN A 305 -2.25 -24.46 53.58
CA GLN A 305 -1.78 -25.52 54.48
C GLN A 305 -1.93 -25.14 55.94
N ALA A 306 -1.53 -23.91 56.31
CA ALA A 306 -1.67 -23.41 57.67
C ALA A 306 -3.14 -23.30 58.12
N SER A 307 -4.00 -22.77 57.23
CA SER A 307 -5.44 -22.64 57.52
C SER A 307 -6.13 -24.02 57.66
N ALA A 308 -5.73 -25.00 56.84
CA ALA A 308 -6.23 -26.36 56.93
C ALA A 308 -5.82 -27.01 58.26
N ALA A 309 -4.57 -26.84 58.73
CA ALA A 309 -4.12 -27.34 60.03
C ALA A 309 -4.82 -26.69 61.23
N MET A 310 -5.29 -25.44 61.06
CA MET A 310 -6.05 -24.72 62.09
C MET A 310 -7.53 -25.08 62.12
N THR A 311 -8.07 -25.71 61.11
CA THR A 311 -9.48 -26.17 61.03
C THR A 311 -9.64 -27.63 61.41
N ALA A 312 -8.56 -28.39 61.37
CA ALA A 312 -8.51 -29.78 61.87
C ALA A 312 -8.42 -29.77 63.43
#